data_6ab414a83ffac91baa668863587e874b
#
_entry.id   6ab414a83ffac91baa668863587e874b
#
_cell.length_a   1.000
_cell.length_b   1.000
_cell.length_c   1.000
_cell.angle_alpha   90.00
_cell.angle_beta   90.00
_cell.angle_gamma   90.00
#
_symmetry.space_group_name_H-M   'P 1'
#
loop_
_entity.id
_entity.type
_entity.pdbx_description
1 polymer ?
#
loop_
_entity_poly.entity_id
_entity_poly.type
_entity_poly.pdbx_seq_one_letter_code
_entity_poly.pdbx_strand_id
1 'polypeptide(L)'
;MQVEIWSDVVCPWCYIGKRRFERALASFEHADEVDVVWRSFQLDPTAPAGGQDGDALVAKYGMSPERAAQVRSDVTTTAAAEGLEYHLGSERNPNTFDAHRLIHLAASKGLGDVAEERLFAANFTERANVGDPDTLVRLLADIGIDADETRAVLASDTYAAEVRHDLSEARALGATGVPFFVLDRAIGVSGAQSSDLLTDALRQAWAAGREIQPTSPSR
;
A
#
# COMPACT_ATOMS: atom_id res chain seq x y z
N MET A 1 -18.09 -8.24 1.07
CA MET A 1 -17.50 -7.34 0.03
C MET A 1 -16.00 -7.38 0.14
N GLN A 2 -15.28 -7.46 -0.97
CA GLN A 2 -13.82 -7.39 -0.95
C GLN A 2 -13.33 -6.02 -1.43
N VAL A 3 -12.35 -5.46 -0.74
CA VAL A 3 -11.65 -4.25 -1.18
C VAL A 3 -10.18 -4.60 -1.39
N GLU A 4 -9.72 -4.50 -2.63
CA GLU A 4 -8.33 -4.72 -3.00
C GLU A 4 -7.63 -3.36 -3.11
N ILE A 5 -6.46 -3.22 -2.49
CA ILE A 5 -5.73 -1.96 -2.43
C ILE A 5 -4.33 -2.18 -2.98
N TRP A 6 -4.08 -1.70 -4.20
CA TRP A 6 -2.72 -1.66 -4.74
C TRP A 6 -1.94 -0.52 -4.10
N SER A 7 -0.78 -0.85 -3.61
CA SER A 7 0.06 0.02 -2.78
C SER A 7 1.55 -0.23 -3.05
N ASP A 8 2.37 0.78 -2.76
CA ASP A 8 3.82 0.63 -2.67
C ASP A 8 4.31 1.26 -1.37
N VAL A 9 5.11 0.54 -0.61
CA VAL A 9 5.61 0.92 0.73
C VAL A 9 6.47 2.20 0.73
N VAL A 10 6.91 2.66 -0.44
CA VAL A 10 7.64 3.92 -0.63
C VAL A 10 6.75 5.05 -1.19
N CYS A 11 5.45 4.80 -1.37
CA CYS A 11 4.50 5.82 -1.84
C CYS A 11 3.90 6.60 -0.67
N PRO A 12 4.20 7.89 -0.50
CA PRO A 12 3.67 8.67 0.62
C PRO A 12 2.14 8.82 0.56
N TRP A 13 1.57 8.85 -0.65
CA TRP A 13 0.13 8.91 -0.83
C TRP A 13 -0.57 7.60 -0.47
N CYS A 14 0.13 6.45 -0.51
CA CYS A 14 -0.44 5.18 -0.09
C CYS A 14 -0.70 5.14 1.42
N TYR A 15 0.22 5.64 2.24
CA TYR A 15 0.02 5.70 3.68
C TYR A 15 -1.07 6.71 4.08
N ILE A 16 -1.11 7.89 3.43
CA ILE A 16 -2.22 8.84 3.55
C ILE A 16 -3.55 8.19 3.14
N GLY A 17 -3.55 7.48 2.01
CA GLY A 17 -4.73 6.76 1.50
C GLY A 17 -5.22 5.68 2.46
N LYS A 18 -4.30 4.95 3.10
CA LYS A 18 -4.63 3.97 4.14
C LYS A 18 -5.41 4.63 5.29
N ARG A 19 -4.93 5.75 5.85
CA ARG A 19 -5.62 6.47 6.93
C ARG A 19 -7.02 6.94 6.53
N ARG A 20 -7.15 7.45 5.31
CA ARG A 20 -8.43 7.90 4.78
C ARG A 20 -9.41 6.75 4.57
N PHE A 21 -8.91 5.63 4.07
CA PHE A 21 -9.70 4.41 3.89
C PHE A 21 -10.13 3.80 5.24
N GLU A 22 -9.25 3.74 6.23
CA GLU A 22 -9.57 3.27 7.58
C GLU A 22 -10.72 4.08 8.21
N ARG A 23 -10.70 5.43 8.05
CA ARG A 23 -11.81 6.28 8.51
C ARG A 23 -13.09 6.04 7.71
N ALA A 24 -12.98 5.87 6.40
CA ALA A 24 -14.13 5.56 5.56
C ALA A 24 -14.76 4.23 5.97
N LEU A 25 -13.94 3.20 6.18
CA LEU A 25 -14.38 1.89 6.62
C LEU A 25 -15.03 1.94 8.02
N ALA A 26 -14.43 2.67 8.96
CA ALA A 26 -15.00 2.85 10.30
C ALA A 26 -16.36 3.57 10.30
N SER A 27 -16.65 4.34 9.26
CA SER A 27 -17.93 5.06 9.08
C SER A 27 -18.93 4.27 8.23
N PHE A 28 -18.52 3.10 7.70
CA PHE A 28 -19.36 2.30 6.83
C PHE A 28 -20.19 1.30 7.64
N GLU A 29 -21.49 1.22 7.35
CA GLU A 29 -22.48 0.48 8.14
C GLU A 29 -22.25 -1.03 8.15
N HIS A 30 -21.48 -1.56 7.19
CA HIS A 30 -21.15 -2.97 7.01
C HIS A 30 -19.64 -3.23 7.08
N ALA A 31 -18.90 -2.46 7.89
CA ALA A 31 -17.45 -2.57 8.02
C ALA A 31 -16.98 -4.00 8.32
N ASP A 32 -17.68 -4.70 9.20
CA ASP A 32 -17.36 -6.08 9.61
C ASP A 32 -17.54 -7.11 8.47
N GLU A 33 -18.20 -6.74 7.37
CA GLU A 33 -18.42 -7.60 6.20
C GLU A 33 -17.46 -7.25 5.04
N VAL A 34 -16.47 -6.39 5.30
CA VAL A 34 -15.46 -6.00 4.31
C VAL A 34 -14.17 -6.76 4.54
N ASP A 35 -13.74 -7.51 3.53
CA ASP A 35 -12.44 -8.14 3.46
C ASP A 35 -11.46 -7.22 2.72
N VAL A 36 -10.40 -6.78 3.40
CA VAL A 36 -9.39 -5.87 2.86
C VAL A 36 -8.15 -6.66 2.45
N VAL A 37 -7.78 -6.56 1.17
CA VAL A 37 -6.64 -7.26 0.59
C VAL A 37 -5.63 -6.26 0.03
N TRP A 38 -4.43 -6.25 0.61
CA TRP A 38 -3.30 -5.48 0.08
C TRP A 38 -2.69 -6.18 -1.13
N ARG A 39 -2.46 -5.40 -2.19
CA ARG A 39 -1.89 -5.84 -3.46
C ARG A 39 -0.60 -5.08 -3.76
N SER A 40 0.34 -5.79 -4.32
CA SER A 40 1.65 -5.23 -4.66
C SER A 40 1.58 -4.27 -5.85
N PHE A 41 2.25 -3.13 -5.70
CA PHE A 41 2.57 -2.23 -6.82
C PHE A 41 4.00 -1.72 -6.65
N GLN A 42 4.75 -1.54 -7.74
CA GLN A 42 6.07 -0.93 -7.70
C GLN A 42 6.07 0.35 -8.51
N LEU A 43 6.31 1.48 -7.85
CA LEU A 43 6.49 2.78 -8.50
C LEU A 43 7.76 2.82 -9.36
N ASP A 44 8.79 2.11 -8.93
CA ASP A 44 10.04 1.97 -9.66
C ASP A 44 10.62 0.55 -9.55
N PRO A 45 10.22 -0.36 -10.46
CA PRO A 45 10.74 -1.74 -10.46
C PRO A 45 12.24 -1.81 -10.86
N THR A 46 12.82 -0.70 -11.35
CA THR A 46 14.22 -0.63 -11.75
C THR A 46 15.14 -0.06 -10.69
N ALA A 47 14.60 0.41 -9.57
CA ALA A 47 15.38 0.91 -8.45
C ALA A 47 16.33 -0.16 -7.92
N PRO A 48 17.57 0.18 -7.51
CA PRO A 48 18.49 -0.76 -6.90
C PRO A 48 17.99 -1.17 -5.50
N ALA A 49 18.32 -2.39 -5.04
CA ALA A 49 17.90 -2.90 -3.74
C ALA A 49 18.30 -1.97 -2.57
N GLY A 50 19.51 -1.44 -2.58
CA GLY A 50 19.98 -0.48 -1.56
C GLY A 50 19.40 0.93 -1.67
N GLY A 51 18.60 1.20 -2.70
CA GLY A 51 18.16 2.53 -3.04
C GLY A 51 19.22 3.37 -3.74
N GLN A 52 18.84 4.57 -4.15
CA GLN A 52 19.74 5.55 -4.77
C GLN A 52 19.92 6.74 -3.85
N ASP A 53 21.15 7.23 -3.73
CA ASP A 53 21.40 8.52 -3.12
C ASP A 53 20.92 9.63 -4.06
N GLY A 54 20.21 10.60 -3.53
CA GLY A 54 19.70 11.73 -4.30
C GLY A 54 18.18 11.91 -4.18
N ASP A 55 17.73 13.01 -4.75
CA ASP A 55 16.33 13.38 -4.73
C ASP A 55 15.58 12.72 -5.89
N ALA A 56 14.74 11.71 -5.57
CA ALA A 56 13.95 11.00 -6.58
C ALA A 56 13.00 11.93 -7.36
N LEU A 57 12.48 13.00 -6.74
CA LEU A 57 11.61 13.96 -7.42
C LEU A 57 12.40 14.74 -8.47
N VAL A 58 13.64 15.09 -8.17
CA VAL A 58 14.55 15.75 -9.13
C VAL A 58 14.96 14.77 -10.23
N ALA A 59 15.42 13.57 -9.86
CA ALA A 59 15.96 12.59 -10.81
C ALA A 59 14.88 12.01 -11.75
N LYS A 60 13.72 11.65 -11.20
CA LYS A 60 12.66 10.94 -11.95
C LYS A 60 11.71 11.88 -12.69
N TYR A 61 11.39 13.03 -12.08
CA TYR A 61 10.39 13.96 -12.62
C TYR A 61 10.99 15.25 -13.16
N GLY A 62 12.33 15.43 -13.13
CA GLY A 62 13.01 16.62 -13.63
C GLY A 62 12.62 17.90 -12.88
N MET A 63 12.21 17.79 -11.62
CA MET A 63 11.85 18.95 -10.81
C MET A 63 13.09 19.73 -10.39
N SER A 64 12.95 21.08 -10.21
CA SER A 64 14.00 21.82 -9.52
C SER A 64 14.07 21.42 -8.05
N PRO A 65 15.25 21.56 -7.38
CA PRO A 65 15.38 21.26 -5.95
C PRO A 65 14.36 22.01 -5.08
N GLU A 66 14.07 23.27 -5.41
CA GLU A 66 13.10 24.11 -4.70
C GLU A 66 11.69 23.55 -4.85
N ARG A 67 11.32 23.12 -6.07
CA ARG A 67 10.01 22.51 -6.33
C ARG A 67 9.87 21.16 -5.64
N ALA A 68 10.91 20.34 -5.64
CA ALA A 68 10.93 19.08 -4.92
C ALA A 68 10.76 19.28 -3.40
N ALA A 69 11.44 20.29 -2.83
CA ALA A 69 11.29 20.67 -1.42
C ALA A 69 9.85 21.11 -1.10
N GLN A 70 9.23 21.92 -1.97
CA GLN A 70 7.84 22.35 -1.80
C GLN A 70 6.87 21.16 -1.84
N VAL A 71 7.02 20.25 -2.81
CA VAL A 71 6.17 19.04 -2.91
C VAL A 71 6.28 18.19 -1.64
N ARG A 72 7.50 17.98 -1.12
CA ARG A 72 7.67 17.25 0.15
C ARG A 72 7.00 17.95 1.33
N SER A 73 7.13 19.28 1.41
CA SER A 73 6.46 20.06 2.46
C SER A 73 4.96 19.93 2.41
N ASP A 74 4.37 20.01 1.22
CA ASP A 74 2.92 19.89 1.01
C ASP A 74 2.42 18.48 1.39
N VAL A 75 3.17 17.44 1.00
CA VAL A 75 2.87 16.05 1.35
C VAL A 75 2.99 15.81 2.86
N THR A 76 4.06 16.34 3.49
CA THR A 76 4.24 16.24 4.96
C THR A 76 3.11 16.92 5.71
N THR A 77 2.67 18.10 5.25
CA THR A 77 1.53 18.81 5.83
C THR A 77 0.24 18.00 5.70
N THR A 78 0.03 17.39 4.53
CA THR A 78 -1.13 16.52 4.30
C THR A 78 -1.10 15.28 5.19
N ALA A 79 0.06 14.65 5.34
CA ALA A 79 0.25 13.49 6.21
C ALA A 79 0.00 13.85 7.69
N ALA A 80 0.47 15.00 8.15
CA ALA A 80 0.24 15.48 9.52
C ALA A 80 -1.26 15.70 9.80
N ALA A 81 -2.03 16.18 8.83
CA ALA A 81 -3.49 16.31 8.94
C ALA A 81 -4.20 14.95 9.08
N GLU A 82 -3.55 13.86 8.63
CA GLU A 82 -4.03 12.49 8.81
C GLU A 82 -3.47 11.79 10.06
N GLY A 83 -2.70 12.51 10.90
CA GLY A 83 -2.07 11.99 12.10
C GLY A 83 -0.78 11.20 11.84
N LEU A 84 -0.16 11.37 10.67
CA LEU A 84 1.09 10.70 10.27
C LEU A 84 2.29 11.62 10.44
N GLU A 85 3.38 11.09 10.98
CA GLU A 85 4.65 11.78 11.09
C GLU A 85 5.57 11.36 9.93
N TYR A 86 5.86 12.30 9.01
CA TYR A 86 6.73 12.06 7.86
C TYR A 86 8.06 12.81 8.00
N HIS A 87 9.13 12.11 7.71
CA HIS A 87 10.49 12.64 7.63
C HIS A 87 11.04 12.51 6.21
N LEU A 88 10.44 13.25 5.26
CA LEU A 88 10.83 13.22 3.84
C LEU A 88 12.09 13.99 3.54
N GLY A 89 12.83 13.58 2.50
CA GLY A 89 14.01 14.25 1.95
C GLY A 89 15.34 13.52 2.14
N SER A 90 15.32 12.38 2.80
CA SER A 90 16.49 11.49 2.97
C SER A 90 16.20 10.04 2.57
N GLU A 91 15.08 9.82 1.86
CA GLU A 91 14.67 8.49 1.40
C GLU A 91 15.62 7.99 0.33
N ARG A 92 16.01 6.73 0.42
CA ARG A 92 16.83 6.06 -0.58
C ARG A 92 16.08 5.54 -1.78
N ASN A 93 14.75 5.50 -1.73
CA ASN A 93 13.86 4.93 -2.76
C ASN A 93 14.37 3.56 -3.26
N PRO A 94 14.41 2.56 -2.39
CA PRO A 94 14.91 1.24 -2.75
C PRO A 94 13.91 0.49 -3.64
N ASN A 95 14.38 -0.59 -4.25
CA ASN A 95 13.49 -1.57 -4.84
C ASN A 95 12.61 -2.21 -3.76
N THR A 96 11.31 -2.25 -3.98
CA THR A 96 10.31 -2.71 -3.00
C THR A 96 9.84 -4.15 -3.23
N PHE A 97 10.42 -4.87 -4.21
CA PHE A 97 9.98 -6.21 -4.58
C PHE A 97 10.01 -7.19 -3.39
N ASP A 98 11.09 -7.19 -2.63
CA ASP A 98 11.22 -8.07 -1.46
C ASP A 98 10.29 -7.65 -0.30
N ALA A 99 10.08 -6.36 -0.09
CA ALA A 99 9.08 -5.87 0.87
C ALA A 99 7.67 -6.40 0.51
N HIS A 100 7.30 -6.36 -0.76
CA HIS A 100 6.02 -6.90 -1.23
C HIS A 100 5.91 -8.42 -1.05
N ARG A 101 6.97 -9.19 -1.30
CA ARG A 101 6.99 -10.63 -1.01
C ARG A 101 6.74 -10.92 0.47
N LEU A 102 7.28 -10.09 1.34
CA LEU A 102 7.08 -10.22 2.78
C LEU A 102 5.69 -9.78 3.24
N ILE A 103 5.04 -8.85 2.54
CA ILE A 103 3.62 -8.54 2.76
C ILE A 103 2.74 -9.76 2.42
N HIS A 104 3.04 -10.48 1.34
CA HIS A 104 2.35 -11.74 1.03
C HIS A 104 2.61 -12.83 2.09
N LEU A 105 3.84 -12.94 2.61
CA LEU A 105 4.12 -13.82 3.76
C LEU A 105 3.25 -13.43 4.97
N ALA A 106 3.19 -12.15 5.30
CA ALA A 106 2.38 -11.66 6.41
C ALA A 106 0.88 -11.91 6.17
N ALA A 107 0.40 -11.67 4.96
CA ALA A 107 -0.99 -11.92 4.57
C ALA A 107 -1.39 -13.40 4.73
N SER A 108 -0.49 -14.35 4.43
CA SER A 108 -0.73 -15.78 4.64
C SER A 108 -0.93 -16.15 6.12
N LYS A 109 -0.57 -15.25 7.04
CA LYS A 109 -0.74 -15.38 8.49
C LYS A 109 -1.82 -14.45 9.06
N GLY A 110 -2.57 -13.76 8.20
CA GLY A 110 -3.59 -12.78 8.63
C GLY A 110 -3.00 -11.45 9.12
N LEU A 111 -1.72 -11.18 8.82
CA LEU A 111 -0.98 -9.99 9.29
C LEU A 111 -0.67 -9.00 8.15
N GLY A 112 -1.34 -9.10 6.99
CA GLY A 112 -1.03 -8.27 5.82
C GLY A 112 -1.16 -6.78 6.09
N ASP A 113 -2.25 -6.34 6.72
CA ASP A 113 -2.47 -4.93 7.08
C ASP A 113 -1.44 -4.42 8.10
N VAL A 114 -1.10 -5.26 9.08
CA VAL A 114 -0.09 -4.94 10.11
C VAL A 114 1.30 -4.79 9.49
N ALA A 115 1.63 -5.64 8.49
CA ALA A 115 2.90 -5.55 7.77
C ALA A 115 3.00 -4.29 6.92
N GLU A 116 1.93 -3.96 6.20
CA GLU A 116 1.85 -2.73 5.40
C GLU A 116 2.04 -1.49 6.28
N GLU A 117 1.33 -1.44 7.43
CA GLU A 117 1.49 -0.40 8.44
C GLU A 117 2.93 -0.28 8.96
N ARG A 118 3.53 -1.41 9.32
CA ARG A 118 4.89 -1.44 9.87
C ARG A 118 5.93 -0.95 8.86
N LEU A 119 5.79 -1.35 7.59
CA LEU A 119 6.69 -0.95 6.52
C LEU A 119 6.55 0.54 6.17
N PHE A 120 5.32 1.07 6.16
CA PHE A 120 5.10 2.51 5.99
C PHE A 120 5.73 3.32 7.12
N ALA A 121 5.51 2.93 8.39
CA ALA A 121 6.10 3.61 9.53
C ALA A 121 7.64 3.56 9.47
N ALA A 122 8.21 2.41 9.11
CA ALA A 122 9.64 2.26 8.93
C ALA A 122 10.20 3.22 7.87
N ASN A 123 9.54 3.29 6.71
CA ASN A 123 10.02 4.14 5.61
C ASN A 123 9.83 5.64 5.90
N PHE A 124 8.63 6.04 6.33
CA PHE A 124 8.28 7.47 6.38
C PHE A 124 8.61 8.15 7.72
N THR A 125 8.52 7.42 8.84
CA THR A 125 8.77 7.96 10.18
C THR A 125 10.17 7.62 10.67
N GLU A 126 10.60 6.37 10.53
CA GLU A 126 11.88 5.88 11.06
C GLU A 126 13.06 6.05 10.07
N ARG A 127 12.79 6.38 8.81
CA ARG A 127 13.79 6.49 7.73
C ARG A 127 14.58 5.20 7.52
N ALA A 128 13.95 4.06 7.79
CA ALA A 128 14.55 2.76 7.59
C ALA A 128 14.59 2.41 6.09
N ASN A 129 15.64 1.69 5.67
CA ASN A 129 15.73 1.21 4.30
C ASN A 129 14.90 -0.06 4.13
N VAL A 130 13.68 0.07 3.59
CA VAL A 130 12.76 -1.05 3.33
C VAL A 130 13.16 -1.93 2.12
N GLY A 131 14.31 -1.69 1.51
CA GLY A 131 14.92 -2.57 0.51
C GLY A 131 16.13 -3.36 1.06
N ASP A 132 16.50 -3.12 2.33
CA ASP A 132 17.60 -3.84 2.97
C ASP A 132 17.09 -5.12 3.64
N PRO A 133 17.63 -6.32 3.28
CA PRO A 133 17.15 -7.59 3.80
C PRO A 133 17.19 -7.70 5.33
N ASP A 134 18.26 -7.22 5.99
CA ASP A 134 18.37 -7.31 7.45
C ASP A 134 17.37 -6.38 8.15
N THR A 135 17.12 -5.22 7.57
CA THR A 135 16.05 -4.30 8.02
C THR A 135 14.69 -4.96 7.88
N LEU A 136 14.37 -5.57 6.75
CA LEU A 136 13.10 -6.26 6.51
C LEU A 136 12.88 -7.40 7.49
N VAL A 137 13.91 -8.23 7.79
CA VAL A 137 13.83 -9.30 8.79
C VAL A 137 13.45 -8.75 10.16
N ARG A 138 14.07 -7.65 10.58
CA ARG A 138 13.76 -7.01 11.88
C ARG A 138 12.32 -6.47 11.91
N LEU A 139 11.91 -5.79 10.84
CA LEU A 139 10.56 -5.20 10.75
C LEU A 139 9.46 -6.26 10.81
N LEU A 140 9.67 -7.42 10.16
CA LEU A 140 8.71 -8.52 10.23
C LEU A 140 8.71 -9.21 11.60
N ALA A 141 9.86 -9.29 12.26
CA ALA A 141 9.95 -9.80 13.63
C ALA A 141 9.19 -8.91 14.63
N ASP A 142 9.19 -7.58 14.43
CA ASP A 142 8.44 -6.62 15.27
C ASP A 142 6.92 -6.92 15.28
N ILE A 143 6.39 -7.53 14.21
CA ILE A 143 4.98 -7.91 14.08
C ILE A 143 4.72 -9.40 14.34
N GLY A 144 5.70 -10.12 14.86
CA GLY A 144 5.56 -11.51 15.29
C GLY A 144 5.80 -12.55 14.20
N ILE A 145 6.38 -12.18 13.05
CA ILE A 145 6.78 -13.13 12.01
C ILE A 145 8.19 -13.63 12.30
N ASP A 146 8.38 -14.94 12.22
CA ASP A 146 9.66 -15.59 12.52
C ASP A 146 10.78 -15.08 11.59
N ALA A 147 11.93 -14.74 12.20
CA ALA A 147 13.06 -14.17 11.46
C ALA A 147 13.71 -15.17 10.48
N ASP A 148 13.73 -16.46 10.80
CA ASP A 148 14.32 -17.48 9.93
C ASP A 148 13.40 -17.78 8.76
N GLU A 149 12.07 -17.76 8.98
CA GLU A 149 11.07 -17.84 7.91
C GLU A 149 11.19 -16.63 6.96
N THR A 150 11.34 -15.43 7.49
CA THR A 150 11.55 -14.21 6.70
C THR A 150 12.83 -14.33 5.86
N ARG A 151 13.95 -14.78 6.45
CA ARG A 151 15.19 -15.01 5.72
C ARG A 151 15.04 -16.08 4.62
N ALA A 152 14.29 -17.15 4.90
CA ALA A 152 14.04 -18.21 3.91
C ALA A 152 13.25 -17.69 2.70
N VAL A 153 12.26 -16.81 2.92
CA VAL A 153 11.55 -16.13 1.83
C VAL A 153 12.52 -15.25 1.04
N LEU A 154 13.33 -14.43 1.69
CA LEU A 154 14.28 -13.54 1.02
C LEU A 154 15.34 -14.31 0.23
N ALA A 155 15.78 -15.50 0.68
CA ALA A 155 16.75 -16.35 0.02
C ALA A 155 16.19 -17.22 -1.12
N SER A 156 14.89 -17.13 -1.41
CA SER A 156 14.18 -17.93 -2.41
C SER A 156 13.34 -17.07 -3.34
N ASP A 157 12.57 -17.68 -4.25
CA ASP A 157 11.56 -17.02 -5.07
C ASP A 157 10.14 -17.10 -4.47
N THR A 158 10.00 -17.48 -3.20
CA THR A 158 8.71 -17.58 -2.53
C THR A 158 7.97 -16.23 -2.59
N TYR A 159 6.69 -16.24 -2.95
CA TYR A 159 5.83 -15.09 -3.21
C TYR A 159 6.23 -14.17 -4.38
N ALA A 160 7.25 -14.51 -5.16
CA ALA A 160 7.64 -13.70 -6.32
C ALA A 160 6.59 -13.75 -7.45
N ALA A 161 5.90 -14.89 -7.59
CA ALA A 161 4.83 -15.04 -8.57
C ALA A 161 3.60 -14.20 -8.20
N GLU A 162 3.24 -14.16 -6.92
CA GLU A 162 2.12 -13.38 -6.38
C GLU A 162 2.33 -11.87 -6.58
N VAL A 163 3.53 -11.38 -6.28
CA VAL A 163 3.89 -9.97 -6.55
C VAL A 163 3.75 -9.65 -8.03
N ARG A 164 4.31 -10.50 -8.92
CA ARG A 164 4.20 -10.28 -10.38
C ARG A 164 2.77 -10.36 -10.88
N HIS A 165 1.95 -11.22 -10.28
CA HIS A 165 0.52 -11.31 -10.57
C HIS A 165 -0.19 -10.00 -10.23
N ASP A 166 -0.01 -9.47 -9.02
CA ASP A 166 -0.60 -8.20 -8.58
C ASP A 166 -0.20 -7.04 -9.49
N LEU A 167 1.10 -6.96 -9.88
CA LEU A 167 1.59 -5.93 -10.81
C LEU A 167 0.94 -6.05 -12.19
N SER A 168 0.67 -7.27 -12.66
CA SER A 168 -0.01 -7.52 -13.93
C SER A 168 -1.50 -7.14 -13.86
N GLU A 169 -2.17 -7.49 -12.76
CA GLU A 169 -3.57 -7.13 -12.53
C GLU A 169 -3.75 -5.62 -12.43
N ALA A 170 -2.88 -4.91 -11.70
CA ALA A 170 -2.92 -3.45 -11.63
C ALA A 170 -2.96 -2.82 -13.04
N ARG A 171 -2.09 -3.30 -13.94
CA ARG A 171 -2.04 -2.83 -15.33
C ARG A 171 -3.30 -3.17 -16.10
N ALA A 172 -3.82 -4.39 -15.94
CA ALA A 172 -5.06 -4.83 -16.60
C ALA A 172 -6.28 -4.02 -16.15
N LEU A 173 -6.31 -3.59 -14.89
CA LEU A 173 -7.34 -2.73 -14.32
C LEU A 173 -7.12 -1.23 -14.64
N GLY A 174 -6.05 -0.88 -15.34
CA GLY A 174 -5.75 0.50 -15.76
C GLY A 174 -5.16 1.38 -14.66
N ALA A 175 -4.61 0.78 -13.59
CA ALA A 175 -3.89 1.54 -12.56
C ALA A 175 -2.63 2.16 -13.16
N THR A 176 -2.54 3.48 -13.14
CA THR A 176 -1.37 4.26 -13.59
C THR A 176 -0.54 4.79 -12.43
N GLY A 177 -0.98 4.54 -11.19
CA GLY A 177 -0.33 4.95 -9.95
C GLY A 177 -1.11 4.44 -8.75
N VAL A 178 -0.57 4.65 -7.57
CA VAL A 178 -1.12 4.17 -6.29
C VAL A 178 -1.23 5.31 -5.26
N PRO A 179 -2.12 5.17 -4.26
CA PRO A 179 -2.98 4.00 -3.98
C PRO A 179 -4.06 3.85 -5.04
N PHE A 180 -4.44 2.60 -5.32
CA PHE A 180 -5.55 2.29 -6.20
C PHE A 180 -6.44 1.26 -5.50
N PHE A 181 -7.70 1.61 -5.31
CA PHE A 181 -8.69 0.80 -4.60
C PHE A 181 -9.64 0.16 -5.62
N VAL A 182 -9.93 -1.11 -5.45
CA VAL A 182 -10.93 -1.82 -6.24
C VAL A 182 -11.92 -2.52 -5.31
N LEU A 183 -13.18 -2.12 -5.38
CA LEU A 183 -14.25 -2.58 -4.51
C LEU A 183 -15.11 -3.59 -5.28
N ASP A 184 -15.15 -4.83 -4.79
CA ASP A 184 -15.87 -5.98 -5.39
C ASP A 184 -15.63 -6.15 -6.90
N ARG A 185 -14.45 -5.77 -7.40
CA ARG A 185 -14.11 -5.79 -8.83
C ARG A 185 -15.07 -4.97 -9.72
N ALA A 186 -15.88 -4.09 -9.13
CA ALA A 186 -16.91 -3.29 -9.80
C ALA A 186 -16.57 -1.79 -9.82
N ILE A 187 -15.96 -1.26 -8.76
CA ILE A 187 -15.65 0.17 -8.64
C ILE A 187 -14.16 0.35 -8.39
N GLY A 188 -13.51 1.15 -9.25
CA GLY A 188 -12.11 1.57 -9.08
C GLY A 188 -12.03 3.01 -8.57
N VAL A 189 -11.20 3.25 -7.55
CA VAL A 189 -10.90 4.60 -7.02
C VAL A 189 -9.39 4.82 -7.06
N SER A 190 -8.96 5.83 -7.79
CA SER A 190 -7.52 6.16 -7.96
C SER A 190 -7.10 7.29 -7.01
N GLY A 191 -5.95 7.11 -6.38
CA GLY A 191 -5.32 8.10 -5.50
C GLY A 191 -5.90 8.12 -4.08
N ALA A 192 -5.23 8.88 -3.22
CA ALA A 192 -5.63 9.08 -1.83
C ALA A 192 -6.83 10.06 -1.75
N GLN A 193 -8.00 9.60 -2.16
CA GLN A 193 -9.24 10.38 -2.12
C GLN A 193 -9.68 10.68 -0.68
N SER A 194 -10.64 11.60 -0.49
CA SER A 194 -11.18 11.90 0.84
C SER A 194 -11.92 10.69 1.42
N SER A 195 -12.01 10.63 2.76
CA SER A 195 -12.76 9.57 3.44
C SER A 195 -14.23 9.55 3.02
N ASP A 196 -14.83 10.71 2.76
CA ASP A 196 -16.23 10.81 2.31
C ASP A 196 -16.41 10.13 0.95
N LEU A 197 -15.53 10.41 -0.03
CA LEU A 197 -15.57 9.77 -1.35
C LEU A 197 -15.38 8.24 -1.24
N LEU A 198 -14.46 7.80 -0.40
CA LEU A 198 -14.22 6.37 -0.15
C LEU A 198 -15.43 5.71 0.53
N THR A 199 -16.11 6.39 1.46
CA THR A 199 -17.34 5.90 2.09
C THR A 199 -18.47 5.77 1.06
N ASP A 200 -18.62 6.75 0.18
CA ASP A 200 -19.63 6.71 -0.89
C ASP A 200 -19.33 5.55 -1.87
N ALA A 201 -18.06 5.31 -2.20
CA ALA A 201 -17.65 4.19 -3.04
C ALA A 201 -17.96 2.83 -2.38
N LEU A 202 -17.72 2.69 -1.06
CA LEU A 202 -18.08 1.50 -0.28
C LEU A 202 -19.58 1.24 -0.33
N ARG A 203 -20.42 2.27 -0.13
CA ARG A 203 -21.88 2.15 -0.20
C ARG A 203 -22.36 1.77 -1.59
N GLN A 204 -21.79 2.36 -2.63
CA GLN A 204 -22.14 2.03 -4.02
C GLN A 204 -21.79 0.58 -4.37
N ALA A 205 -20.58 0.13 -4.03
CA ALA A 205 -20.15 -1.25 -4.27
C ALA A 205 -21.03 -2.25 -3.53
N TRP A 206 -21.35 -1.94 -2.27
CA TRP A 206 -22.21 -2.75 -1.45
C TRP A 206 -23.63 -2.89 -2.04
N ALA A 207 -24.24 -1.81 -2.48
CA ALA A 207 -25.55 -1.80 -3.10
C ALA A 207 -25.58 -2.63 -4.40
N ALA A 208 -24.56 -2.45 -5.26
CA ALA A 208 -24.44 -3.17 -6.52
C ALA A 208 -24.28 -4.68 -6.33
N GLY A 209 -23.49 -5.12 -5.32
CA GLY A 209 -23.31 -6.54 -5.02
C GLY A 209 -24.59 -7.24 -4.55
N ARG A 210 -25.52 -6.53 -3.94
CA ARG A 210 -26.83 -7.05 -3.48
C ARG A 210 -27.88 -7.16 -4.60
N GLU A 211 -27.81 -6.32 -5.62
CA GLU A 211 -28.70 -6.38 -6.78
C GLU A 211 -28.42 -7.61 -7.66
N ILE A 212 -27.20 -8.15 -7.61
CA ILE A 212 -26.78 -9.32 -8.40
C ILE A 212 -27.19 -10.65 -7.72
N GLN A 213 -27.52 -10.67 -6.42
CA GLN A 213 -28.05 -11.84 -5.73
C GLN A 213 -29.59 -11.86 -5.83
N PRO A 214 -30.20 -12.68 -6.71
CA PRO A 214 -31.64 -12.80 -6.75
C PRO A 214 -32.12 -13.39 -5.42
N THR A 215 -33.04 -12.69 -4.77
CA THR A 215 -33.72 -13.15 -3.58
C THR A 215 -34.32 -14.55 -3.89
N SER A 216 -33.77 -15.60 -3.29
CA SER A 216 -34.40 -16.90 -3.34
C SER A 216 -35.82 -16.77 -2.72
N PRO A 217 -36.89 -17.14 -3.42
CA PRO A 217 -38.23 -17.10 -2.84
C PRO A 217 -38.25 -18.06 -1.66
N SER A 218 -38.60 -17.56 -0.48
CA SER A 218 -38.90 -18.35 0.70
C SER A 218 -40.06 -19.32 0.35
N ARG A 219 -39.77 -20.60 0.51
CA ARG A 219 -40.83 -21.66 0.49
C ARG A 219 -41.48 -21.76 1.84
#